data_2293b3a66e81876d3e2aeadc43838f61
#
_entry.id   2293b3a66e81876d3e2aeadc43838f61
#
_cell.length_a   1.000
_cell.length_b   1.000
_cell.length_c   1.000
_cell.angle_alpha   90.00
_cell.angle_beta   90.00
_cell.angle_gamma   90.00
#
_symmetry.space_group_name_H-M   'P 1'
#
loop_
_entity.id
_entity.type
_entity.pdbx_description
1 polymer ?
#
loop_
_entity_poly.entity_id
_entity_poly.type
_entity_poly.pdbx_seq_one_letter_code
_entity_poly.pdbx_strand_id
1 'polypeptide(L)'
;IFAYNKQNVGDTLMVIVKNDENKEKSVERKGTVARVQTTDGKTVAWNFFNVSDYLTIHGNGQVELSEKDIEVLNEQLKQSGFEERLVADLSPKFVVGYVKSCIDHPDSDHLHITETEIDGGETLQIVCGAPNIEAGQKVVVAKPGAMMPDGQMIWPGSLRGVESFGMICSARELHLPNAPEKKGILVLAEDAKTGEKFEVGK
;
A
#
# COMPACT_ATOMS: atom_id res chain seq x y z
N ILE A 1 -3.99 1.86 4.97
CA ILE A 1 -2.63 2.43 5.11
C ILE A 1 -2.58 3.22 6.40
N PHE A 2 -1.56 2.95 7.22
CA PHE A 2 -1.30 3.68 8.46
C PHE A 2 0.01 4.44 8.31
N ALA A 3 -0.02 5.76 8.51
CA ALA A 3 1.15 6.62 8.40
C ALA A 3 1.31 7.50 9.64
N TYR A 4 2.51 7.56 10.17
CA TYR A 4 2.84 8.35 11.35
C TYR A 4 4.19 9.02 11.18
N ASN A 5 4.24 10.32 11.45
CA ASN A 5 5.49 11.09 11.38
C ASN A 5 5.45 12.22 12.41
N LYS A 6 5.74 11.87 13.65
CA LYS A 6 5.69 12.80 14.77
C LYS A 6 6.55 14.04 14.59
N GLN A 7 7.71 13.87 13.99
CA GLN A 7 8.68 14.96 13.81
C GLN A 7 8.21 16.02 12.83
N ASN A 8 7.56 15.61 11.73
CA ASN A 8 7.20 16.52 10.64
C ASN A 8 5.72 16.88 10.60
N VAL A 9 4.86 16.01 11.10
CA VAL A 9 3.39 16.17 11.05
C VAL A 9 2.79 16.38 12.43
N GLY A 10 3.53 16.01 13.49
CA GLY A 10 3.01 16.01 14.86
C GLY A 10 2.49 14.65 15.29
N ASP A 11 1.93 14.59 16.49
CA ASP A 11 1.44 13.36 17.12
C ASP A 11 0.08 12.94 16.52
N THR A 12 0.09 12.72 15.21
CA THR A 12 -1.10 12.39 14.43
C THR A 12 -0.89 11.11 13.65
N LEU A 13 -1.76 10.12 13.86
CA LEU A 13 -1.84 8.93 13.03
C LEU A 13 -2.82 9.19 11.88
N MET A 14 -2.34 9.04 10.67
CA MET A 14 -3.15 9.10 9.46
C MET A 14 -3.54 7.69 9.03
N VAL A 15 -4.84 7.44 8.89
CA VAL A 15 -5.37 6.16 8.43
C VAL A 15 -6.07 6.39 7.09
N ILE A 16 -5.46 5.93 6.02
CA ILE A 16 -5.97 6.11 4.66
C ILE A 16 -6.70 4.83 4.27
N VAL A 17 -8.00 4.93 4.05
CA VAL A 17 -8.88 3.77 3.86
C VAL A 17 -9.30 3.55 2.41
N LYS A 18 -9.29 4.62 1.59
CA LYS A 18 -9.67 4.56 0.17
C LYS A 18 -8.90 5.57 -0.65
N ASN A 19 -8.80 5.29 -1.94
CA ASN A 19 -8.33 6.25 -2.93
C ASN A 19 -9.33 7.42 -3.04
N ASP A 20 -8.86 8.65 -2.93
CA ASP A 20 -9.69 9.84 -3.09
C ASP A 20 -9.95 10.22 -4.55
N GLU A 21 -9.27 9.54 -5.49
CA GLU A 21 -9.35 9.80 -6.93
C GLU A 21 -9.13 11.28 -7.29
N ASN A 22 -8.34 11.99 -6.48
CA ASN A 22 -8.09 13.44 -6.59
C ASN A 22 -9.35 14.32 -6.49
N LYS A 23 -10.44 13.81 -5.93
CA LYS A 23 -11.65 14.58 -5.68
C LYS A 23 -11.45 15.59 -4.56
N GLU A 24 -12.24 16.67 -4.60
CA GLU A 24 -12.30 17.60 -3.49
C GLU A 24 -12.71 16.89 -2.20
N LYS A 25 -12.12 17.32 -1.10
CA LYS A 25 -12.32 16.73 0.22
C LYS A 25 -12.83 17.74 1.22
N SER A 26 -13.63 17.28 2.14
CA SER A 26 -14.04 18.00 3.35
C SER A 26 -13.58 17.26 4.60
N VAL A 27 -13.41 18.00 5.67
CA VAL A 27 -12.95 17.46 6.96
C VAL A 27 -14.01 17.74 8.02
N GLU A 28 -14.40 16.70 8.75
CA GLU A 28 -15.26 16.81 9.92
C GLU A 28 -14.45 16.38 11.15
N ARG A 29 -14.23 17.31 12.06
CA ARG A 29 -13.51 17.02 13.30
C ARG A 29 -14.46 16.89 14.49
N LYS A 30 -14.30 15.82 15.27
CA LYS A 30 -14.98 15.61 16.54
C LYS A 30 -13.93 15.17 17.57
N GLY A 31 -13.68 16.00 18.56
CA GLY A 31 -12.67 15.73 19.58
C GLY A 31 -11.28 15.54 19.00
N THR A 32 -10.69 14.39 19.25
CA THR A 32 -9.34 14.02 18.81
C THR A 32 -9.32 13.27 17.47
N VAL A 33 -10.46 13.18 16.79
CA VAL A 33 -10.56 12.46 15.50
C VAL A 33 -11.11 13.38 14.42
N ALA A 34 -10.50 13.35 13.25
CA ALA A 34 -11.02 14.01 12.05
C ALA A 34 -11.28 13.00 10.95
N ARG A 35 -12.47 13.06 10.37
CA ARG A 35 -12.85 12.29 9.18
C ARG A 35 -12.60 13.12 7.94
N VAL A 36 -11.90 12.55 6.98
CA VAL A 36 -11.69 13.13 5.65
C VAL A 36 -12.59 12.39 4.67
N GLN A 37 -13.45 13.12 3.98
CA GLN A 37 -14.38 12.55 3.03
C GLN A 37 -14.39 13.34 1.72
N THR A 38 -14.70 12.66 0.63
CA THR A 38 -14.92 13.29 -0.66
C THR A 38 -16.27 14.01 -0.67
N THR A 39 -16.48 14.90 -1.65
CA THR A 39 -17.72 15.70 -1.77
C THR A 39 -18.97 14.83 -1.97
N ASP A 40 -18.82 13.61 -2.46
CA ASP A 40 -19.91 12.63 -2.58
C ASP A 40 -20.14 11.80 -1.28
N GLY A 41 -19.50 12.19 -0.18
CA GLY A 41 -19.73 11.63 1.15
C GLY A 41 -18.98 10.34 1.48
N LYS A 42 -18.00 9.93 0.66
CA LYS A 42 -17.18 8.74 0.94
C LYS A 42 -16.04 9.08 1.88
N THR A 43 -15.93 8.36 2.99
CA THR A 43 -14.77 8.47 3.88
C THR A 43 -13.54 7.88 3.20
N VAL A 44 -12.48 8.67 3.08
CA VAL A 44 -11.21 8.28 2.46
C VAL A 44 -10.07 8.19 3.44
N ALA A 45 -10.12 8.94 4.54
CA ALA A 45 -9.09 8.88 5.58
C ALA A 45 -9.61 9.35 6.93
N TRP A 46 -8.86 8.98 7.96
CA TRP A 46 -9.03 9.43 9.34
C TRP A 46 -7.72 10.00 9.85
N ASN A 47 -7.80 11.06 10.66
CA ASN A 47 -6.67 11.56 11.42
C ASN A 47 -6.98 11.43 12.92
N PHE A 48 -6.10 10.73 13.63
CA PHE A 48 -6.18 10.57 15.08
C PHE A 48 -5.13 11.47 15.73
N PHE A 49 -5.58 12.57 16.34
CA PHE A 49 -4.70 13.54 16.99
C PHE A 49 -4.34 13.09 18.39
N ASN A 50 -3.16 13.50 18.84
CA ASN A 50 -2.62 13.12 20.14
C ASN A 50 -2.63 11.61 20.37
N VAL A 51 -2.30 10.87 19.33
CA VAL A 51 -2.42 9.41 19.29
C VAL A 51 -1.58 8.73 20.36
N SER A 52 -0.43 9.32 20.74
CA SER A 52 0.43 8.74 21.78
C SER A 52 -0.22 8.72 23.18
N ASP A 53 -1.33 9.44 23.40
CA ASP A 53 -2.08 9.40 24.65
C ASP A 53 -2.79 8.05 24.88
N TYR A 54 -3.06 7.30 23.80
CA TYR A 54 -3.82 6.05 23.90
C TYR A 54 -3.24 4.90 23.07
N LEU A 55 -2.21 5.15 22.28
CA LEU A 55 -1.59 4.14 21.43
C LEU A 55 -0.09 4.37 21.33
N THR A 56 0.69 3.29 21.43
CA THR A 56 2.14 3.35 21.19
C THR A 56 2.41 2.94 19.75
N ILE A 57 2.98 3.88 18.96
CA ILE A 57 3.31 3.65 17.56
C ILE A 57 4.83 3.57 17.42
N HIS A 58 5.30 2.51 16.79
CA HIS A 58 6.71 2.30 16.48
C HIS A 58 6.97 2.55 14.99
N GLY A 59 7.94 3.40 14.69
CA GLY A 59 8.36 3.70 13.33
C GLY A 59 8.00 5.11 12.88
N ASN A 60 8.37 5.40 11.65
CA ASN A 60 8.18 6.67 10.97
C ASN A 60 7.86 6.42 9.50
N GLY A 61 6.90 7.11 8.95
CA GLY A 61 6.34 6.83 7.63
C GLY A 61 5.20 5.83 7.71
N GLN A 62 5.19 4.82 6.85
CA GLN A 62 4.20 3.75 6.96
C GLN A 62 4.50 2.91 8.21
N VAL A 63 3.47 2.70 9.03
CA VAL A 63 3.56 1.92 10.26
C VAL A 63 2.62 0.73 10.21
N GLU A 64 2.95 -0.32 10.97
CA GLU A 64 2.12 -1.49 11.12
C GLU A 64 1.38 -1.43 12.46
N LEU A 65 0.10 -1.78 12.46
CA LEU A 65 -0.74 -1.85 13.65
C LEU A 65 -1.23 -3.28 13.86
N SER A 66 -1.47 -3.64 15.11
CA SER A 66 -2.06 -4.91 15.50
C SER A 66 -3.60 -4.83 15.52
N GLU A 67 -4.26 -5.98 15.64
CA GLU A 67 -5.71 -6.03 15.83
C GLU A 67 -6.15 -5.27 17.10
N LYS A 68 -5.36 -5.34 18.16
CA LYS A 68 -5.61 -4.57 19.39
C LYS A 68 -5.51 -3.07 19.16
N ASP A 69 -4.56 -2.63 18.35
CA ASP A 69 -4.43 -1.23 17.98
C ASP A 69 -5.66 -0.74 17.23
N ILE A 70 -6.19 -1.55 16.31
CA ILE A 70 -7.43 -1.23 15.59
C ILE A 70 -8.62 -1.14 16.53
N GLU A 71 -8.72 -2.01 17.52
CA GLU A 71 -9.77 -1.93 18.56
C GLU A 71 -9.68 -0.60 19.34
N VAL A 72 -8.47 -0.17 19.70
CA VAL A 72 -8.23 1.12 20.36
C VAL A 72 -8.68 2.28 19.49
N LEU A 73 -8.35 2.26 18.20
CA LEU A 73 -8.78 3.30 17.26
C LEU A 73 -10.31 3.31 17.09
N ASN A 74 -10.94 2.15 17.03
CA ASN A 74 -12.41 2.04 16.95
C ASN A 74 -13.09 2.59 18.21
N GLU A 75 -12.50 2.38 19.38
CA GLU A 75 -13.00 2.98 20.63
C GLU A 75 -12.88 4.51 20.58
N GLN A 76 -11.78 5.05 20.06
CA GLN A 76 -11.62 6.50 19.89
C GLN A 76 -12.65 7.08 18.92
N LEU A 77 -12.95 6.39 17.81
CA LEU A 77 -14.01 6.79 16.88
C LEU A 77 -15.36 6.88 17.61
N LYS A 78 -15.72 5.87 18.37
CA LYS A 78 -16.96 5.80 19.12
C LYS A 78 -17.05 6.92 20.17
N GLN A 79 -16.00 7.10 20.96
CA GLN A 79 -15.93 8.17 21.98
C GLN A 79 -16.01 9.56 21.36
N SER A 80 -15.48 9.74 20.17
CA SER A 80 -15.55 11.01 19.43
C SER A 80 -16.90 11.25 18.75
N GLY A 81 -17.80 10.27 18.75
CA GLY A 81 -19.15 10.39 18.19
C GLY A 81 -19.28 9.97 16.73
N PHE A 82 -18.34 9.20 16.22
CA PHE A 82 -18.46 8.56 14.89
C PHE A 82 -19.03 7.16 15.02
N GLU A 83 -19.98 6.84 14.16
CA GLU A 83 -20.60 5.50 14.10
C GLU A 83 -19.82 4.51 13.24
N GLU A 84 -18.97 5.02 12.35
CA GLU A 84 -18.14 4.22 11.47
C GLU A 84 -17.05 3.47 12.24
N ARG A 85 -16.67 2.31 11.72
CA ARG A 85 -15.61 1.49 12.29
C ARG A 85 -14.52 1.24 11.25
N LEU A 86 -13.27 1.15 11.71
CA LEU A 86 -12.16 0.70 10.90
C LEU A 86 -12.22 -0.81 10.77
N VAL A 87 -12.17 -1.28 9.54
CA VAL A 87 -11.91 -2.68 9.20
C VAL A 87 -10.62 -2.69 8.40
N ALA A 88 -9.58 -3.28 8.96
CA ALA A 88 -8.26 -3.24 8.35
C ALA A 88 -7.80 -4.66 7.96
N ASP A 89 -7.28 -4.78 6.74
CA ASP A 89 -6.50 -5.92 6.33
C ASP A 89 -5.05 -5.71 6.83
N LEU A 90 -4.64 -6.49 7.81
CA LEU A 90 -3.31 -6.42 8.44
C LEU A 90 -2.29 -7.35 7.78
N SER A 91 -2.63 -7.98 6.66
CA SER A 91 -1.70 -8.79 5.89
C SER A 91 -0.53 -7.94 5.35
N PRO A 92 0.65 -8.54 5.16
CA PRO A 92 1.79 -7.82 4.57
C PRO A 92 1.41 -7.22 3.22
N LYS A 93 1.82 -5.98 2.97
CA LYS A 93 1.55 -5.27 1.71
C LYS A 93 2.68 -5.41 0.69
N PHE A 94 3.89 -5.74 1.14
CA PHE A 94 5.02 -6.08 0.29
C PHE A 94 5.32 -7.55 0.47
N VAL A 95 5.15 -8.31 -0.60
CA VAL A 95 5.30 -9.77 -0.57
C VAL A 95 6.12 -10.27 -1.76
N VAL A 96 6.69 -11.46 -1.60
CA VAL A 96 7.30 -12.17 -2.73
C VAL A 96 6.19 -12.68 -3.64
N GLY A 97 6.30 -12.36 -4.92
CA GLY A 97 5.39 -12.85 -5.96
C GLY A 97 6.09 -13.76 -6.95
N TYR A 98 5.30 -14.58 -7.63
CA TYR A 98 5.77 -15.43 -8.73
C TYR A 98 5.01 -15.08 -10.01
N VAL A 99 5.74 -14.67 -11.02
CA VAL A 99 5.17 -14.29 -12.32
C VAL A 99 4.81 -15.56 -13.08
N LYS A 100 3.54 -15.95 -13.08
CA LYS A 100 3.04 -17.15 -13.75
C LYS A 100 2.97 -16.99 -15.25
N SER A 101 2.57 -15.80 -15.71
CA SER A 101 2.51 -15.47 -17.13
C SER A 101 2.85 -14.00 -17.35
N CYS A 102 3.39 -13.73 -18.53
CA CYS A 102 3.75 -12.38 -18.95
C CYS A 102 3.50 -12.28 -20.45
N ILE A 103 2.56 -11.43 -20.83
CA ILE A 103 2.18 -11.22 -22.24
C ILE A 103 2.27 -9.74 -22.61
N ASP A 104 2.40 -9.46 -23.89
CA ASP A 104 2.45 -8.09 -24.38
C ASP A 104 1.10 -7.39 -24.18
N HIS A 105 1.14 -6.11 -23.79
CA HIS A 105 -0.05 -5.28 -23.72
C HIS A 105 -0.52 -4.94 -25.16
N PRO A 106 -1.82 -5.07 -25.48
CA PRO A 106 -2.31 -4.88 -26.85
C PRO A 106 -2.14 -3.46 -27.40
N ASP A 107 -2.09 -2.45 -26.51
CA ASP A 107 -2.02 -1.04 -26.90
C ASP A 107 -0.72 -0.34 -26.45
N SER A 108 0.33 -1.12 -26.22
CA SER A 108 1.64 -0.60 -25.80
C SER A 108 2.77 -1.46 -26.32
N ASP A 109 3.87 -0.82 -26.70
CA ASP A 109 5.09 -1.47 -27.15
C ASP A 109 6.07 -1.82 -26.01
N HIS A 110 5.82 -1.33 -24.79
CA HIS A 110 6.70 -1.51 -23.63
C HIS A 110 6.00 -2.06 -22.38
N LEU A 111 4.67 -2.08 -22.35
CA LEU A 111 3.92 -2.64 -21.23
C LEU A 111 3.66 -4.14 -21.43
N HIS A 112 3.70 -4.88 -20.32
CA HIS A 112 3.35 -6.29 -20.26
C HIS A 112 2.27 -6.52 -19.22
N ILE A 113 1.39 -7.47 -19.49
CA ILE A 113 0.35 -7.90 -18.57
C ILE A 113 0.83 -9.18 -17.90
N THR A 114 0.93 -9.18 -16.58
CA THR A 114 1.33 -10.35 -15.80
C THR A 114 0.19 -10.93 -14.99
N GLU A 115 0.17 -12.25 -14.86
CA GLU A 115 -0.54 -12.96 -13.81
C GLU A 115 0.49 -13.35 -12.75
N THR A 116 0.46 -12.67 -11.63
CA THR A 116 1.45 -12.82 -10.56
C THR A 116 0.82 -13.44 -9.33
N GLU A 117 1.30 -14.62 -8.95
CA GLU A 117 0.88 -15.31 -7.73
C GLU A 117 1.51 -14.63 -6.52
N ILE A 118 0.71 -14.40 -5.48
CA ILE A 118 1.15 -13.76 -4.23
C ILE A 118 1.10 -14.73 -3.06
N ASP A 119 -0.06 -15.12 -2.56
CA ASP A 119 -0.16 -15.99 -1.40
C ASP A 119 -1.31 -16.98 -1.57
N GLY A 120 -1.14 -18.21 -1.06
CA GLY A 120 -2.20 -19.23 -1.07
C GLY A 120 -2.77 -19.56 -2.45
N GLY A 121 -2.01 -19.32 -3.52
CA GLY A 121 -2.48 -19.50 -4.90
C GLY A 121 -3.28 -18.33 -5.46
N GLU A 122 -3.45 -17.25 -4.69
CA GLU A 122 -4.08 -16.01 -5.18
C GLU A 122 -3.18 -15.36 -6.22
N THR A 123 -3.77 -14.96 -7.34
CA THR A 123 -3.08 -14.24 -8.41
C THR A 123 -3.62 -12.83 -8.59
N LEU A 124 -2.71 -11.91 -8.89
CA LEU A 124 -3.05 -10.54 -9.25
C LEU A 124 -2.65 -10.28 -10.70
N GLN A 125 -3.54 -9.65 -11.45
CA GLN A 125 -3.18 -9.08 -12.74
C GLN A 125 -2.44 -7.77 -12.49
N ILE A 126 -1.19 -7.69 -12.93
CA ILE A 126 -0.35 -6.51 -12.77
C ILE A 126 0.25 -6.15 -14.12
N VAL A 127 0.05 -4.90 -14.53
CA VAL A 127 0.67 -4.34 -15.73
C VAL A 127 2.04 -3.77 -15.35
N CYS A 128 3.07 -4.21 -16.03
CA CYS A 128 4.46 -3.85 -15.75
C CYS A 128 5.16 -3.28 -16.98
N GLY A 129 5.82 -2.13 -16.82
CA GLY A 129 6.58 -1.47 -17.89
C GLY A 129 8.08 -1.72 -17.85
N ALA A 130 8.56 -2.56 -16.96
CA ALA A 130 9.99 -2.84 -16.84
C ALA A 130 10.51 -3.68 -18.01
N PRO A 131 11.70 -3.37 -18.53
CA PRO A 131 12.26 -4.09 -19.69
C PRO A 131 12.68 -5.52 -19.37
N ASN A 132 12.87 -5.88 -18.11
CA ASN A 132 13.34 -7.20 -17.67
C ASN A 132 12.24 -8.10 -17.12
N ILE A 133 10.96 -7.74 -17.25
CA ILE A 133 9.86 -8.58 -16.77
C ILE A 133 9.68 -9.82 -17.65
N GLU A 134 9.62 -10.99 -17.03
CA GLU A 134 9.43 -12.27 -17.69
C GLU A 134 8.63 -13.24 -16.82
N ALA A 135 7.95 -14.19 -17.44
CA ALA A 135 7.34 -15.31 -16.72
C ALA A 135 8.41 -16.16 -16.01
N GLY A 136 8.06 -16.73 -14.88
CA GLY A 136 8.95 -17.61 -14.09
C GLY A 136 9.80 -16.89 -13.05
N GLN A 137 9.78 -15.58 -13.01
CA GLN A 137 10.56 -14.79 -12.07
C GLN A 137 9.91 -14.73 -10.67
N LYS A 138 10.76 -14.68 -9.64
CA LYS A 138 10.38 -14.24 -8.28
C LYS A 138 10.62 -12.75 -8.18
N VAL A 139 9.62 -12.02 -7.75
CA VAL A 139 9.60 -10.56 -7.73
C VAL A 139 9.06 -10.04 -6.39
N VAL A 140 9.17 -8.73 -6.17
CA VAL A 140 8.52 -8.07 -5.04
C VAL A 140 7.27 -7.36 -5.52
N VAL A 141 6.15 -7.71 -4.93
CA VAL A 141 4.83 -7.13 -5.23
C VAL A 141 4.43 -6.16 -4.12
N ALA A 142 4.14 -4.92 -4.49
CA ALA A 142 3.40 -3.99 -3.65
C ALA A 142 1.91 -4.21 -3.95
N LYS A 143 1.19 -4.76 -2.97
CA LYS A 143 -0.24 -5.05 -3.07
C LYS A 143 -1.06 -3.76 -2.98
N PRO A 144 -2.31 -3.73 -3.48
CA PRO A 144 -3.21 -2.61 -3.22
C PRO A 144 -3.32 -2.31 -1.72
N GLY A 145 -3.19 -1.04 -1.34
CA GLY A 145 -3.09 -0.61 0.04
C GLY A 145 -1.67 -0.50 0.57
N ALA A 146 -0.66 -0.73 -0.24
CA ALA A 146 0.73 -0.44 0.11
C ALA A 146 1.04 1.06 -0.06
N MET A 147 1.97 1.55 0.75
CA MET A 147 2.60 2.85 0.56
C MET A 147 4.09 2.65 0.28
N MET A 148 4.55 3.18 -0.84
CA MET A 148 5.96 3.11 -1.22
C MET A 148 6.81 4.01 -0.30
N PRO A 149 8.12 3.75 -0.17
CA PRO A 149 9.00 4.59 0.66
C PRO A 149 8.99 6.08 0.31
N ASP A 150 8.69 6.44 -0.94
CA ASP A 150 8.54 7.83 -1.38
C ASP A 150 7.16 8.44 -1.05
N GLY A 151 6.26 7.67 -0.49
CA GLY A 151 4.89 8.08 -0.14
C GLY A 151 3.84 7.77 -1.20
N GLN A 152 4.20 7.23 -2.35
CA GLN A 152 3.23 6.80 -3.37
C GLN A 152 2.36 5.67 -2.82
N MET A 153 1.05 5.85 -2.90
CA MET A 153 0.08 4.83 -2.49
C MET A 153 -0.31 3.96 -3.67
N ILE A 154 -0.39 2.66 -3.45
CA ILE A 154 -0.74 1.67 -4.47
C ILE A 154 -2.22 1.33 -4.34
N TRP A 155 -2.97 1.61 -5.40
CA TRP A 155 -4.39 1.32 -5.50
C TRP A 155 -4.68 0.50 -6.76
N PRO A 156 -5.81 -0.25 -6.80
CA PRO A 156 -6.28 -0.79 -8.05
C PRO A 156 -6.47 0.31 -9.08
N GLY A 157 -6.01 0.10 -10.29
CA GLY A 157 -6.09 1.09 -11.36
C GLY A 157 -6.04 0.44 -12.72
N SER A 158 -5.85 1.24 -13.76
CA SER A 158 -5.69 0.73 -15.12
C SER A 158 -4.57 1.47 -15.83
N LEU A 159 -3.87 0.75 -16.68
CA LEU A 159 -2.85 1.28 -17.58
C LEU A 159 -3.25 0.99 -19.02
N ARG A 160 -3.53 2.05 -19.77
CA ARG A 160 -4.02 1.96 -21.16
C ARG A 160 -5.17 0.96 -21.33
N GLY A 161 -6.19 1.04 -20.42
CA GLY A 161 -7.39 0.23 -20.48
C GLY A 161 -7.30 -1.17 -19.90
N VAL A 162 -6.13 -1.59 -19.39
CA VAL A 162 -5.96 -2.89 -18.72
C VAL A 162 -5.85 -2.68 -17.22
N GLU A 163 -6.67 -3.38 -16.46
CA GLU A 163 -6.68 -3.31 -15.01
C GLU A 163 -5.37 -3.84 -14.40
N SER A 164 -4.89 -3.16 -13.36
CA SER A 164 -3.68 -3.53 -12.64
C SER A 164 -3.93 -3.44 -11.13
N PHE A 165 -3.66 -4.53 -10.42
CA PHE A 165 -3.96 -4.68 -8.99
C PHE A 165 -2.68 -4.78 -8.17
N GLY A 166 -1.85 -3.78 -8.24
CA GLY A 166 -0.58 -3.72 -7.53
C GLY A 166 0.55 -3.26 -8.41
N MET A 167 1.77 -3.37 -7.90
CA MET A 167 2.98 -2.98 -8.60
C MET A 167 4.10 -4.00 -8.37
N ILE A 168 4.80 -4.38 -9.43
CA ILE A 168 6.05 -5.14 -9.34
C ILE A 168 7.18 -4.13 -9.18
N CYS A 169 7.94 -4.24 -8.12
CA CYS A 169 8.84 -3.19 -7.65
C CYS A 169 10.28 -3.36 -8.15
N SER A 170 10.95 -2.23 -8.38
CA SER A 170 12.40 -2.16 -8.55
C SER A 170 13.09 -2.02 -7.18
N ALA A 171 14.38 -2.34 -7.13
CA ALA A 171 15.19 -2.12 -5.93
C ALA A 171 15.23 -0.63 -5.53
N ARG A 172 15.20 0.27 -6.49
CA ARG A 172 15.19 1.72 -6.26
C ARG A 172 13.90 2.18 -5.61
N GLU A 173 12.75 1.75 -6.12
CA GLU A 173 11.44 2.06 -5.55
C GLU A 173 11.30 1.55 -4.12
N LEU A 174 11.94 0.42 -3.81
CA LEU A 174 11.98 -0.17 -2.47
C LEU A 174 13.00 0.49 -1.54
N HIS A 175 13.76 1.48 -2.00
CA HIS A 175 14.85 2.13 -1.26
C HIS A 175 15.89 1.15 -0.71
N LEU A 176 16.19 0.09 -1.46
CA LEU A 176 17.21 -0.87 -1.06
C LEU A 176 18.62 -0.28 -1.24
N PRO A 177 19.59 -0.67 -0.38
CA PRO A 177 20.98 -0.24 -0.53
C PRO A 177 21.56 -0.78 -1.84
N ASN A 178 22.43 0.02 -2.47
CA ASN A 178 23.11 -0.34 -3.72
C ASN A 178 22.15 -0.66 -4.89
N ALA A 179 20.97 -0.04 -4.93
CA ALA A 179 20.03 -0.23 -6.02
C ALA A 179 20.66 0.22 -7.36
N PRO A 180 20.53 -0.59 -8.42
CA PRO A 180 21.04 -0.23 -9.74
C PRO A 180 20.38 1.05 -10.28
N GLU A 181 21.13 1.88 -11.01
CA GLU A 181 20.56 3.03 -11.73
C GLU A 181 19.78 2.61 -12.98
N LYS A 182 20.07 1.41 -13.50
CA LYS A 182 19.40 0.86 -14.67
C LYS A 182 17.91 0.58 -14.38
N LYS A 183 17.05 0.93 -15.33
CA LYS A 183 15.62 0.59 -15.26
C LYS A 183 15.42 -0.93 -15.22
N GLY A 184 14.53 -1.38 -14.36
CA GLY A 184 14.16 -2.78 -14.25
C GLY A 184 13.63 -3.11 -12.87
N ILE A 185 12.84 -4.17 -12.81
CA ILE A 185 12.34 -4.73 -11.55
C ILE A 185 13.44 -5.46 -10.80
N LEU A 186 13.27 -5.61 -9.49
CA LEU A 186 14.08 -6.49 -8.67
C LEU A 186 13.66 -7.94 -8.92
N VAL A 187 14.60 -8.76 -9.36
CA VAL A 187 14.39 -10.21 -9.52
C VAL A 187 15.06 -10.91 -8.35
N LEU A 188 14.27 -11.67 -7.59
CA LEU A 188 14.74 -12.43 -6.43
C LEU A 188 15.26 -13.79 -6.86
N ALA A 189 15.97 -14.47 -5.93
CA ALA A 189 16.42 -15.84 -6.13
C ALA A 189 15.21 -16.79 -6.32
N GLU A 190 15.40 -17.85 -7.09
CA GLU A 190 14.34 -18.83 -7.40
C GLU A 190 13.75 -19.51 -6.18
N ASP A 191 14.52 -19.62 -5.10
CA ASP A 191 14.11 -20.24 -3.83
C ASP A 191 13.34 -19.27 -2.90
N ALA A 192 13.16 -18.03 -3.30
CA ALA A 192 12.31 -17.09 -2.56
C ALA A 192 10.89 -17.64 -2.49
N LYS A 193 10.29 -17.59 -1.30
CA LYS A 193 8.96 -18.19 -1.05
C LYS A 193 7.85 -17.23 -1.42
N THR A 194 7.02 -17.62 -2.38
CA THR A 194 5.84 -16.84 -2.79
C THR A 194 4.92 -16.59 -1.59
N GLY A 195 4.50 -15.33 -1.41
CA GLY A 195 3.65 -14.91 -0.30
C GLY A 195 4.42 -14.46 0.94
N GLU A 196 5.72 -14.72 1.03
CA GLU A 196 6.52 -14.28 2.17
C GLU A 196 6.62 -12.76 2.21
N LYS A 197 6.53 -12.19 3.43
CA LYS A 197 6.70 -10.76 3.63
C LYS A 197 8.07 -10.29 3.16
N PHE A 198 8.12 -9.22 2.40
CA PHE A 198 9.35 -8.56 2.00
C PHE A 198 9.59 -7.29 2.83
N GLU A 199 10.79 -7.16 3.38
CA GLU A 199 11.18 -5.99 4.18
C GLU A 199 11.70 -4.87 3.28
N VAL A 200 11.03 -3.73 3.33
CA VAL A 200 11.36 -2.54 2.51
C VAL A 200 12.38 -1.67 3.24
N GLY A 201 13.33 -1.11 2.48
CA GLY A 201 14.32 -0.15 3.02
C GLY A 201 15.45 -0.77 3.85
N LYS A 202 15.68 -2.06 3.71
CA LYS A 202 16.76 -2.77 4.42
C LYS A 202 17.80 -3.33 3.48
#